data_b74adf1f4efc22af0b20bd5aee9bd793
#
_entry.id   b74adf1f4efc22af0b20bd5aee9bd793
#
_cell.length_a   1.000
_cell.length_b   1.000
_cell.length_c   1.000
_cell.angle_alpha   90.00
_cell.angle_beta   90.00
_cell.angle_gamma   90.00
#
_symmetry.space_group_name_H-M   'P 1'
#
loop_
_entity.id
_entity.type
_entity.pdbx_description
1 polymer ?
#
loop_
_entity_poly.entity_id
_entity_poly.type
_entity_poly.pdbx_seq_one_letter_code
_entity_poly.pdbx_strand_id
1 'polypeptide(L)'
;MENEKKIINDDMSVKIVEAAEQIIIEHGIEYLNVSRILKLLSITNRVFYNRFNNIQEVLNEVYNWVVTQKRELISVEYQDGEDFFEYVTNIAINFVTLAYDVQDKFNYFIFGSDIFTQQNYEWYLNRIKELIALGRSKNLLKDFDDDAMSYYIWCSCRGFNTDIVMRMPKETAVEIFKESFKFLLKGIKK
;
A
#
# COMPACT_ATOMS: atom_id res chain seq x y z
N MET A 1 -35.88 14.26 9.57
CA MET A 1 -35.21 14.40 8.26
C MET A 1 -33.85 15.06 8.56
N GLU A 2 -32.81 14.28 8.75
CA GLU A 2 -31.45 14.81 8.80
C GLU A 2 -31.11 15.31 7.39
N ASN A 3 -30.83 16.62 7.30
CA ASN A 3 -30.24 17.17 6.08
C ASN A 3 -28.86 16.54 5.90
N GLU A 4 -28.72 15.56 5.04
CA GLU A 4 -27.43 15.08 4.60
C GLU A 4 -26.65 16.28 4.05
N LYS A 5 -25.62 16.66 4.77
CA LYS A 5 -24.72 17.75 4.39
C LYS A 5 -24.04 17.35 3.08
N LYS A 6 -24.37 18.04 1.99
CA LYS A 6 -23.76 17.77 0.69
C LYS A 6 -22.26 18.09 0.78
N ILE A 7 -21.43 17.07 0.83
CA ILE A 7 -19.96 17.20 0.83
C ILE A 7 -19.52 17.64 -0.57
N ILE A 8 -18.68 18.67 -0.62
CA ILE A 8 -18.08 19.17 -1.86
C ILE A 8 -16.80 18.37 -2.11
N ASN A 9 -16.69 17.81 -3.31
CA ASN A 9 -15.45 17.17 -3.77
C ASN A 9 -14.92 18.00 -4.96
N ASP A 10 -13.83 18.73 -4.74
CA ASP A 10 -13.22 19.65 -5.68
C ASP A 10 -11.69 19.73 -5.49
N ASP A 11 -11.00 20.60 -6.27
CA ASP A 11 -9.55 20.81 -6.15
C ASP A 11 -9.09 21.18 -4.73
N MET A 12 -9.95 21.83 -3.94
CA MET A 12 -9.62 22.14 -2.56
C MET A 12 -9.68 20.91 -1.66
N SER A 13 -10.54 19.93 -1.96
CA SER A 13 -10.54 18.63 -1.28
C SER A 13 -9.21 17.90 -1.50
N VAL A 14 -8.70 17.90 -2.72
CA VAL A 14 -7.39 17.33 -3.08
C VAL A 14 -6.28 18.03 -2.29
N LYS A 15 -6.24 19.37 -2.28
CA LYS A 15 -5.25 20.15 -1.53
C LYS A 15 -5.28 19.87 -0.02
N ILE A 16 -6.45 19.61 0.56
CA ILE A 16 -6.57 19.24 1.97
C ILE A 16 -5.93 17.89 2.24
N VAL A 17 -6.13 16.91 1.35
CA VAL A 17 -5.53 15.58 1.44
C VAL A 17 -4.00 15.65 1.25
N GLU A 18 -3.51 16.39 0.26
CA GLU A 18 -2.08 16.62 0.02
C GLU A 18 -1.40 17.30 1.22
N ALA A 19 -2.04 18.32 1.81
CA ALA A 19 -1.54 18.99 3.00
C ALA A 19 -1.49 18.05 4.22
N ALA A 20 -2.47 17.17 4.36
CA ALA A 20 -2.48 16.15 5.40
C ALA A 20 -1.36 15.12 5.20
N GLU A 21 -1.15 14.65 3.97
CA GLU A 21 -0.04 13.76 3.60
C GLU A 21 1.31 14.40 3.94
N GLN A 22 1.52 15.66 3.53
CA GLN A 22 2.74 16.40 3.85
C GLN A 22 2.99 16.49 5.35
N ILE A 23 1.98 16.82 6.15
CA ILE A 23 2.11 16.89 7.63
C ILE A 23 2.49 15.52 8.21
N ILE A 24 1.90 14.43 7.71
CA ILE A 24 2.21 13.07 8.18
C ILE A 24 3.65 12.70 7.83
N ILE A 25 4.09 12.99 6.61
CA ILE A 25 5.45 12.72 6.14
C ILE A 25 6.49 13.47 6.99
N GLU A 26 6.28 14.77 7.22
CA GLU A 26 7.25 15.61 7.91
C GLU A 26 7.28 15.38 9.44
N HIS A 27 6.12 15.13 10.04
CA HIS A 27 5.98 15.20 11.50
C HIS A 27 5.41 13.95 12.16
N GLY A 28 4.76 13.05 11.38
CA GLY A 28 4.02 11.89 11.88
C GLY A 28 2.53 12.14 12.01
N ILE A 29 1.77 11.03 12.09
CA ILE A 29 0.30 11.05 12.15
C ILE A 29 -0.23 11.75 13.40
N GLU A 30 0.47 11.65 14.52
CA GLU A 30 0.11 12.29 15.80
C GLU A 30 0.10 13.83 15.71
N TYR A 31 0.78 14.36 14.72
CA TYR A 31 0.78 15.81 14.45
C TYR A 31 -0.38 16.26 13.56
N LEU A 32 -1.08 15.34 12.90
CA LEU A 32 -2.16 15.70 12.02
C LEU A 32 -3.40 16.17 12.82
N ASN A 33 -3.86 17.37 12.54
CA ASN A 33 -5.13 17.89 13.02
C ASN A 33 -5.66 18.98 12.10
N VAL A 34 -6.96 19.28 12.22
CA VAL A 34 -7.65 20.28 11.38
C VAL A 34 -6.95 21.63 11.42
N SER A 35 -6.57 22.11 12.61
CA SER A 35 -5.95 23.44 12.76
C SER A 35 -4.66 23.62 11.97
N ARG A 36 -3.84 22.56 11.86
CA ARG A 36 -2.59 22.57 11.09
C ARG A 36 -2.86 22.62 9.59
N ILE A 37 -3.82 21.85 9.11
CA ILE A 37 -4.24 21.90 7.70
C ILE A 37 -4.77 23.32 7.36
N LEU A 38 -5.62 23.89 8.22
CA LEU A 38 -6.13 25.23 8.01
C LEU A 38 -5.01 26.25 7.91
N LYS A 39 -4.02 26.16 8.80
CA LYS A 39 -2.86 27.06 8.83
C LYS A 39 -1.98 26.89 7.59
N LEU A 40 -1.69 25.64 7.20
CA LEU A 40 -0.83 25.32 6.05
C LEU A 40 -1.44 25.84 4.75
N LEU A 41 -2.77 25.67 4.56
CA LEU A 41 -3.46 26.09 3.35
C LEU A 41 -4.03 27.51 3.43
N SER A 42 -3.90 28.20 4.58
CA SER A 42 -4.52 29.51 4.82
C SER A 42 -6.03 29.54 4.55
N ILE A 43 -6.73 28.47 4.94
CA ILE A 43 -8.19 28.31 4.77
C ILE A 43 -8.94 28.40 6.09
N THR A 44 -10.26 28.59 6.00
CA THR A 44 -11.15 28.69 7.18
C THR A 44 -11.76 27.34 7.54
N ASN A 45 -12.25 27.21 8.79
CA ASN A 45 -13.05 26.06 9.24
C ASN A 45 -14.19 25.73 8.27
N ARG A 46 -14.88 26.76 7.76
CA ARG A 46 -16.01 26.58 6.82
C ARG A 46 -15.56 25.86 5.53
N VAL A 47 -14.38 26.22 5.00
CA VAL A 47 -13.83 25.59 3.79
C VAL A 47 -13.55 24.11 4.03
N PHE A 48 -12.95 23.78 5.17
CA PHE A 48 -12.68 22.40 5.56
C PHE A 48 -13.96 21.60 5.77
N TYR A 49 -14.85 22.07 6.67
CA TYR A 49 -16.04 21.31 7.03
C TYR A 49 -17.13 21.24 5.95
N ASN A 50 -17.00 21.98 4.86
CA ASN A 50 -17.83 21.77 3.67
C ASN A 50 -17.37 20.54 2.85
N ARG A 51 -16.16 20.01 3.10
CA ARG A 51 -15.53 18.92 2.33
C ARG A 51 -15.32 17.65 3.15
N PHE A 52 -14.99 17.81 4.41
CA PHE A 52 -14.74 16.69 5.34
C PHE A 52 -15.48 16.93 6.64
N ASN A 53 -16.11 15.90 7.20
CA ASN A 53 -16.79 16.02 8.48
C ASN A 53 -15.82 16.04 9.67
N ASN A 54 -14.68 15.37 9.52
CA ASN A 54 -13.65 15.23 10.56
C ASN A 54 -12.30 14.88 9.94
N ILE A 55 -11.27 14.85 10.78
CA ILE A 55 -9.90 14.53 10.35
C ILE A 55 -9.75 13.06 9.93
N GLN A 56 -10.59 12.15 10.44
CA GLN A 56 -10.53 10.74 10.08
C GLN A 56 -10.91 10.51 8.61
N GLU A 57 -11.86 11.27 8.08
CA GLU A 57 -12.19 11.22 6.66
C GLU A 57 -11.01 11.66 5.79
N VAL A 58 -10.29 12.70 6.19
CA VAL A 58 -9.07 13.13 5.50
C VAL A 58 -7.99 12.04 5.55
N LEU A 59 -7.81 11.39 6.71
CA LEU A 59 -6.88 10.27 6.86
C LEU A 59 -7.24 9.10 5.94
N ASN A 60 -8.52 8.78 5.82
CA ASN A 60 -8.98 7.73 4.92
C ASN A 60 -8.67 8.06 3.46
N GLU A 61 -8.82 9.33 3.05
CA GLU A 61 -8.47 9.76 1.68
C GLU A 61 -6.96 9.72 1.44
N VAL A 62 -6.14 10.18 2.40
CA VAL A 62 -4.67 10.04 2.32
C VAL A 62 -4.28 8.56 2.16
N TYR A 63 -4.88 7.68 2.95
CA TYR A 63 -4.65 6.25 2.86
C TYR A 63 -5.01 5.70 1.47
N ASN A 64 -6.21 6.01 0.97
CA ASN A 64 -6.68 5.55 -0.34
C ASN A 64 -5.77 6.05 -1.47
N TRP A 65 -5.35 7.30 -1.42
CA TRP A 65 -4.43 7.92 -2.38
C TRP A 65 -3.10 7.15 -2.46
N VAL A 66 -2.45 6.95 -1.31
CA VAL A 66 -1.16 6.23 -1.24
C VAL A 66 -1.28 4.78 -1.67
N VAL A 67 -2.35 4.11 -1.25
CA VAL A 67 -2.60 2.71 -1.64
C VAL A 67 -2.80 2.59 -3.16
N THR A 68 -3.51 3.54 -3.77
CA THR A 68 -3.73 3.52 -5.23
C THR A 68 -2.42 3.65 -5.99
N GLN A 69 -1.56 4.61 -5.63
CA GLN A 69 -0.23 4.74 -6.24
C GLN A 69 0.61 3.47 -6.06
N LYS A 70 0.57 2.85 -4.88
CA LYS A 70 1.29 1.59 -4.63
C LYS A 70 0.76 0.43 -5.49
N ARG A 71 -0.54 0.37 -5.73
CA ARG A 71 -1.13 -0.65 -6.60
C ARG A 71 -0.64 -0.56 -8.04
N GLU A 72 -0.49 0.65 -8.58
CA GLU A 72 0.03 0.86 -9.94
C GLU A 72 1.42 0.25 -10.12
N LEU A 73 2.30 0.38 -9.13
CA LEU A 73 3.68 -0.13 -9.20
C LEU A 73 3.79 -1.66 -9.15
N ILE A 74 2.76 -2.35 -8.64
CA ILE A 74 2.70 -3.83 -8.62
C ILE A 74 1.69 -4.41 -9.62
N SER A 75 1.00 -3.54 -10.36
CA SER A 75 0.06 -3.92 -11.44
C SER A 75 0.73 -4.03 -12.80
N VAL A 76 2.05 -4.17 -12.84
CA VAL A 76 2.80 -4.40 -14.08
C VAL A 76 2.29 -5.65 -14.77
N GLU A 77 2.04 -5.56 -16.08
CA GLU A 77 1.57 -6.68 -16.88
C GLU A 77 2.73 -7.60 -17.30
N TYR A 78 2.47 -8.90 -17.28
CA TYR A 78 3.39 -9.90 -17.78
C TYR A 78 3.55 -9.76 -19.30
N GLN A 79 4.80 -9.75 -19.78
CA GLN A 79 5.08 -9.70 -21.20
C GLN A 79 5.39 -11.11 -21.72
N ASP A 80 4.86 -11.45 -22.90
CA ASP A 80 5.14 -12.75 -23.50
C ASP A 80 6.62 -12.91 -23.80
N GLY A 81 7.19 -14.01 -23.30
CA GLY A 81 8.60 -14.36 -23.48
C GLY A 81 9.53 -13.96 -22.31
N GLU A 82 9.03 -13.20 -21.32
CA GLU A 82 9.81 -12.95 -20.11
C GLU A 82 9.82 -14.17 -19.16
N ASP A 83 10.85 -14.25 -18.30
CA ASP A 83 10.88 -15.29 -17.26
C ASP A 83 9.84 -14.99 -16.17
N PHE A 84 8.89 -15.91 -15.99
CA PHE A 84 7.80 -15.77 -15.03
C PHE A 84 8.30 -15.57 -13.59
N PHE A 85 9.35 -16.28 -13.18
CA PHE A 85 9.86 -16.19 -11.81
C PHE A 85 10.63 -14.88 -11.58
N GLU A 86 11.30 -14.38 -12.60
CA GLU A 86 11.91 -13.05 -12.57
C GLU A 86 10.86 -11.96 -12.49
N TYR A 87 9.80 -12.04 -13.32
CA TYR A 87 8.66 -11.12 -13.29
C TYR A 87 8.01 -11.06 -11.91
N VAL A 88 7.64 -12.20 -11.32
CA VAL A 88 7.03 -12.27 -10.00
C VAL A 88 7.98 -11.74 -8.91
N THR A 89 9.27 -12.02 -9.03
CA THR A 89 10.30 -11.49 -8.11
C THR A 89 10.38 -9.96 -8.18
N ASN A 90 10.35 -9.39 -9.37
CA ASN A 90 10.39 -7.93 -9.55
C ASN A 90 9.15 -7.25 -8.97
N ILE A 91 7.94 -7.81 -9.15
CA ILE A 91 6.73 -7.32 -8.49
C ILE A 91 6.88 -7.33 -6.96
N ALA A 92 7.37 -8.43 -6.41
CA ALA A 92 7.55 -8.57 -4.97
C ALA A 92 8.63 -7.60 -4.42
N ILE A 93 9.71 -7.37 -5.16
CA ILE A 93 10.74 -6.36 -4.82
C ILE A 93 10.15 -4.96 -4.87
N ASN A 94 9.37 -4.61 -5.90
CA ASN A 94 8.69 -3.32 -5.98
C ASN A 94 7.82 -3.07 -4.75
N PHE A 95 7.05 -4.08 -4.31
CA PHE A 95 6.23 -3.97 -3.11
C PHE A 95 7.05 -3.69 -1.85
N VAL A 96 8.20 -4.33 -1.67
CA VAL A 96 9.12 -4.10 -0.54
C VAL A 96 9.81 -2.74 -0.66
N THR A 97 10.28 -2.39 -1.85
CA THR A 97 10.98 -1.13 -2.11
C THR A 97 10.10 0.09 -1.80
N LEU A 98 8.81 0.01 -2.16
CA LEU A 98 7.83 1.03 -1.84
C LEU A 98 7.72 1.36 -0.34
N ALA A 99 7.99 0.38 0.52
CA ALA A 99 7.99 0.61 1.95
C ALA A 99 9.09 1.61 2.39
N TYR A 100 10.19 1.68 1.65
CA TYR A 100 11.31 2.60 1.93
C TYR A 100 11.18 3.97 1.26
N ASP A 101 10.47 4.04 0.13
CA ASP A 101 10.30 5.30 -0.61
C ASP A 101 9.33 6.27 0.10
N VAL A 102 8.56 5.73 1.03
CA VAL A 102 7.70 6.49 1.93
C VAL A 102 8.41 6.57 3.28
N GLN A 103 8.59 7.77 3.84
CA GLN A 103 9.31 7.97 5.11
C GLN A 103 8.79 7.04 6.22
N ASP A 104 9.66 6.57 7.11
CA ASP A 104 9.40 5.59 8.16
C ASP A 104 8.09 5.79 8.93
N LYS A 105 7.74 7.04 9.23
CA LYS A 105 6.52 7.41 9.96
C LYS A 105 5.24 7.12 9.18
N PHE A 106 5.29 7.28 7.86
CA PHE A 106 4.14 7.03 6.99
C PHE A 106 3.93 5.54 6.74
N ASN A 107 5.01 4.77 6.66
CA ASN A 107 4.94 3.32 6.58
C ASN A 107 4.30 2.71 7.83
N TYR A 108 4.67 3.19 9.01
CA TYR A 108 4.03 2.77 10.26
C TYR A 108 2.52 3.03 10.23
N PHE A 109 2.11 4.18 9.70
CA PHE A 109 0.70 4.51 9.50
C PHE A 109 0.00 3.55 8.54
N ILE A 110 0.62 3.24 7.39
CA ILE A 110 0.01 2.39 6.34
C ILE A 110 -0.03 0.91 6.73
N PHE A 111 1.04 0.40 7.34
CA PHE A 111 1.17 -1.03 7.63
C PHE A 111 0.91 -1.40 9.09
N GLY A 112 1.03 -0.45 10.01
CA GLY A 112 0.88 -0.66 11.44
C GLY A 112 -0.48 -0.27 12.03
N SER A 113 -1.31 0.46 11.28
CA SER A 113 -2.62 0.89 11.77
C SER A 113 -3.73 -0.05 11.32
N ASP A 114 -4.81 -0.14 12.10
CA ASP A 114 -6.07 -0.84 11.76
C ASP A 114 -6.83 -0.19 10.57
N ILE A 115 -6.25 0.83 9.93
CA ILE A 115 -6.79 1.50 8.75
C ILE A 115 -6.75 0.61 7.51
N PHE A 116 -6.10 -0.57 7.60
CA PHE A 116 -6.05 -1.53 6.50
C PHE A 116 -7.46 -2.04 6.19
N THR A 117 -8.10 -1.42 5.21
CA THR A 117 -9.48 -1.77 4.85
C THR A 117 -9.58 -3.19 4.30
N GLN A 118 -10.70 -3.88 4.56
CA GLN A 118 -11.01 -5.19 4.00
C GLN A 118 -10.85 -5.19 2.46
N GLN A 119 -11.26 -4.11 1.80
CA GLN A 119 -11.13 -3.93 0.35
C GLN A 119 -9.67 -3.95 -0.14
N ASN A 120 -8.75 -3.36 0.62
CA ASN A 120 -7.32 -3.39 0.27
C ASN A 120 -6.72 -4.78 0.44
N TYR A 121 -7.07 -5.45 1.54
CA TYR A 121 -6.67 -6.83 1.79
C TYR A 121 -7.11 -7.76 0.66
N GLU A 122 -8.39 -7.70 0.27
CA GLU A 122 -8.95 -8.49 -0.83
C GLU A 122 -8.26 -8.18 -2.16
N TRP A 123 -7.96 -6.90 -2.44
CA TRP A 123 -7.26 -6.51 -3.65
C TRP A 123 -5.88 -7.17 -3.75
N TYR A 124 -5.08 -7.14 -2.68
CA TYR A 124 -3.74 -7.76 -2.67
C TYR A 124 -3.82 -9.28 -2.80
N LEU A 125 -4.74 -9.94 -2.11
CA LEU A 125 -4.94 -11.38 -2.23
C LEU A 125 -5.35 -11.77 -3.65
N ASN A 126 -6.27 -11.03 -4.27
CA ASN A 126 -6.70 -11.29 -5.64
C ASN A 126 -5.53 -11.11 -6.60
N ARG A 127 -4.69 -10.09 -6.43
CA ARG A 127 -3.50 -9.91 -7.26
C ARG A 127 -2.52 -11.07 -7.15
N ILE A 128 -2.29 -11.61 -5.96
CA ILE A 128 -1.45 -12.79 -5.77
C ILE A 128 -2.07 -14.01 -6.45
N LYS A 129 -3.39 -14.21 -6.35
CA LYS A 129 -4.11 -15.29 -7.03
C LYS A 129 -4.02 -15.20 -8.56
N GLU A 130 -4.09 -14.00 -9.13
CA GLU A 130 -3.88 -13.77 -10.56
C GLU A 130 -2.48 -14.22 -11.00
N LEU A 131 -1.44 -13.90 -10.22
CA LEU A 131 -0.08 -14.33 -10.50
C LEU A 131 0.07 -15.87 -10.40
N ILE A 132 -0.57 -16.50 -9.43
CA ILE A 132 -0.61 -17.96 -9.30
C ILE A 132 -1.33 -18.58 -10.52
N ALA A 133 -2.49 -18.06 -10.91
CA ALA A 133 -3.25 -18.52 -12.08
C ALA A 133 -2.43 -18.40 -13.36
N LEU A 134 -1.68 -17.29 -13.54
CA LEU A 134 -0.78 -17.11 -14.67
C LEU A 134 0.33 -18.18 -14.68
N GLY A 135 0.98 -18.44 -13.55
CA GLY A 135 2.02 -19.47 -13.45
C GLY A 135 1.47 -20.89 -13.71
N ARG A 136 0.23 -21.18 -13.29
CA ARG A 136 -0.46 -22.44 -13.58
C ARG A 136 -0.79 -22.57 -15.06
N SER A 137 -1.30 -21.53 -15.71
CA SER A 137 -1.63 -21.53 -17.13
C SER A 137 -0.41 -21.85 -18.01
N LYS A 138 0.78 -21.48 -17.54
CA LYS A 138 2.08 -21.77 -18.17
C LYS A 138 2.69 -23.10 -17.72
N ASN A 139 2.00 -23.88 -16.87
CA ASN A 139 2.49 -25.16 -16.31
C ASN A 139 3.82 -25.06 -15.53
N LEU A 140 4.07 -23.92 -14.89
CA LEU A 140 5.31 -23.63 -14.17
C LEU A 140 5.26 -23.98 -12.67
N LEU A 141 4.04 -24.10 -12.10
CA LEU A 141 3.84 -24.27 -10.66
C LEU A 141 3.41 -25.71 -10.31
N LYS A 142 3.91 -26.20 -9.18
CA LYS A 142 3.44 -27.42 -8.52
C LYS A 142 1.98 -27.26 -8.12
N ASP A 143 1.34 -28.37 -7.77
CA ASP A 143 0.00 -28.37 -7.18
C ASP A 143 0.05 -28.00 -5.70
N PHE A 144 -0.77 -27.04 -5.30
CA PHE A 144 -0.97 -26.56 -3.94
C PHE A 144 -2.32 -25.83 -3.85
N ASP A 145 -2.80 -25.60 -2.64
CA ASP A 145 -3.99 -24.79 -2.38
C ASP A 145 -3.69 -23.30 -2.65
N ASP A 146 -4.41 -22.71 -3.61
CA ASP A 146 -4.17 -21.32 -4.06
C ASP A 146 -4.54 -20.30 -3.00
N ASP A 147 -5.57 -20.55 -2.18
CA ASP A 147 -6.00 -19.65 -1.11
C ASP A 147 -4.96 -19.65 0.01
N ALA A 148 -4.52 -20.82 0.45
CA ALA A 148 -3.49 -20.95 1.46
C ALA A 148 -2.16 -20.33 1.02
N MET A 149 -1.73 -20.55 -0.23
CA MET A 149 -0.50 -19.99 -0.77
C MET A 149 -0.60 -18.47 -0.90
N SER A 150 -1.72 -17.95 -1.37
CA SER A 150 -1.93 -16.51 -1.50
C SER A 150 -1.88 -15.82 -0.14
N TYR A 151 -2.50 -16.41 0.86
CA TYR A 151 -2.46 -15.89 2.24
C TYR A 151 -1.05 -15.95 2.84
N TYR A 152 -0.32 -17.04 2.62
CA TYR A 152 1.07 -17.17 3.07
C TYR A 152 1.99 -16.11 2.46
N ILE A 153 1.90 -15.90 1.14
CA ILE A 153 2.68 -14.86 0.43
C ILE A 153 2.34 -13.49 0.99
N TRP A 154 1.05 -13.20 1.16
CA TRP A 154 0.58 -11.95 1.74
C TRP A 154 1.16 -11.69 3.14
N CYS A 155 1.03 -12.67 4.04
CA CYS A 155 1.56 -12.56 5.40
C CYS A 155 3.08 -12.37 5.41
N SER A 156 3.81 -13.09 4.55
CA SER A 156 5.25 -12.99 4.43
C SER A 156 5.68 -11.60 3.95
N CYS A 157 5.07 -11.08 2.89
CA CYS A 157 5.40 -9.75 2.36
C CYS A 157 5.03 -8.64 3.35
N ARG A 158 3.86 -8.74 3.98
CA ARG A 158 3.41 -7.75 4.97
C ARG A 158 4.30 -7.75 6.21
N GLY A 159 4.58 -8.94 6.77
CA GLY A 159 5.44 -9.07 7.94
C GLY A 159 6.84 -8.54 7.68
N PHE A 160 7.38 -8.86 6.51
CA PHE A 160 8.67 -8.35 6.06
C PHE A 160 8.67 -6.82 6.00
N ASN A 161 7.69 -6.20 5.34
CA ASN A 161 7.59 -4.74 5.23
C ASN A 161 7.45 -4.04 6.58
N THR A 162 6.72 -4.64 7.51
CA THR A 162 6.52 -4.05 8.84
C THR A 162 7.79 -4.10 9.69
N ASP A 163 8.57 -5.17 9.59
CA ASP A 163 9.76 -5.36 10.43
C ASP A 163 11.01 -4.66 9.86
N ILE A 164 11.21 -4.75 8.55
CA ILE A 164 12.46 -4.35 7.89
C ILE A 164 12.69 -2.86 7.91
N VAL A 165 11.68 -2.06 7.59
CA VAL A 165 11.78 -0.60 7.47
C VAL A 165 12.33 0.02 8.76
N MET A 166 12.05 -0.61 9.90
CA MET A 166 12.49 -0.15 11.22
C MET A 166 13.90 -0.63 11.60
N ARG A 167 14.48 -1.59 10.87
CA ARG A 167 15.66 -2.32 11.36
C ARG A 167 16.88 -2.27 10.47
N MET A 168 16.73 -2.03 9.17
CA MET A 168 17.87 -2.12 8.25
C MET A 168 17.76 -1.16 7.06
N PRO A 169 18.89 -0.81 6.41
CA PRO A 169 18.92 0.00 5.19
C PRO A 169 18.21 -0.70 4.02
N LYS A 170 17.67 0.09 3.10
CA LYS A 170 16.93 -0.36 1.91
C LYS A 170 17.64 -1.45 1.13
N GLU A 171 18.92 -1.24 0.81
CA GLU A 171 19.73 -2.17 0.00
C GLU A 171 19.83 -3.54 0.65
N THR A 172 20.13 -3.57 1.96
CA THR A 172 20.23 -4.81 2.74
C THR A 172 18.89 -5.52 2.81
N ALA A 173 17.82 -4.79 3.00
CA ALA A 173 16.48 -5.32 3.07
C ALA A 173 16.03 -5.96 1.76
N VAL A 174 16.28 -5.27 0.65
CA VAL A 174 15.96 -5.81 -0.71
C VAL A 174 16.72 -7.10 -0.98
N GLU A 175 18.01 -7.18 -0.63
CA GLU A 175 18.79 -8.39 -0.80
C GLU A 175 18.26 -9.56 0.04
N ILE A 176 18.01 -9.33 1.33
CA ILE A 176 17.46 -10.37 2.23
C ILE A 176 16.08 -10.83 1.72
N PHE A 177 15.21 -9.88 1.32
CA PHE A 177 13.92 -10.24 0.76
C PHE A 177 14.05 -11.09 -0.49
N LYS A 178 14.89 -10.66 -1.43
CA LYS A 178 15.13 -11.38 -2.69
C LYS A 178 15.62 -12.83 -2.44
N GLU A 179 16.57 -13.02 -1.54
CA GLU A 179 17.05 -14.35 -1.18
C GLU A 179 15.97 -15.19 -0.49
N SER A 180 15.24 -14.61 0.45
CA SER A 180 14.13 -15.29 1.13
C SER A 180 13.02 -15.70 0.15
N PHE A 181 12.67 -14.81 -0.78
CA PHE A 181 11.64 -15.06 -1.79
C PHE A 181 12.04 -16.15 -2.78
N LYS A 182 13.35 -16.29 -3.10
CA LYS A 182 13.86 -17.41 -3.89
C LYS A 182 13.60 -18.79 -3.24
N PHE A 183 13.65 -18.89 -1.91
CA PHE A 183 13.29 -20.15 -1.24
C PHE A 183 11.84 -20.51 -1.44
N LEU A 184 10.94 -19.53 -1.33
CA LEU A 184 9.52 -19.71 -1.63
C LEU A 184 9.32 -20.18 -3.07
N LEU A 185 9.90 -19.47 -4.04
CA LEU A 185 9.74 -19.78 -5.45
C LEU A 185 10.30 -21.17 -5.80
N LYS A 186 11.45 -21.59 -5.24
CA LYS A 186 11.97 -22.96 -5.39
C LYS A 186 11.01 -24.02 -4.82
N GLY A 187 10.31 -23.70 -3.75
CA GLY A 187 9.33 -24.60 -3.14
C GLY A 187 8.12 -24.87 -4.06
N ILE A 188 7.67 -23.87 -4.81
CA ILE A 188 6.47 -23.94 -5.65
C ILE A 188 6.74 -24.19 -7.14
N LYS A 189 7.96 -24.02 -7.61
CA LYS A 189 8.37 -24.29 -9.00
C LYS A 189 8.34 -25.80 -9.29
N LYS A 190 7.80 -26.19 -10.47
CA LYS A 190 7.91 -27.54 -11.04
C LYS A 190 9.34 -27.90 -11.39
#